data_1c2c5b78e14c8dae13912c7717dd1c37
#
_entry.id   1c2c5b78e14c8dae13912c7717dd1c37
#
_cell.length_a   1.000
_cell.length_b   1.000
_cell.length_c   1.000
_cell.angle_alpha   90.00
_cell.angle_beta   90.00
_cell.angle_gamma   90.00
#
_symmetry.space_group_name_H-M   'P 1'
#
loop_
_entity.id
_entity.type
_entity.pdbx_description
1 polymer ?
#
loop_
_entity_poly.entity_id
_entity_poly.type
_entity_poly.pdbx_seq_one_letter_code
_entity_poly.pdbx_strand_id
1 'polypeptide(L)'
;MSALNCVKGELMSDISVQSGKPASVSPYKSLQGRSVVTLDDISMGELGYLLRKADYCLSHPREAAQACAGRILATLFFEPSTRTRLSFETAMLRLGGKTIGFAGAQLSSATKGESLADTVKTVSQYADVIAMRHPKEGAALVAAEAASVPVINGGDGGHMHPTQTLADLATIHARFGRLDHLAVGLCGDLTFGRTVHSLIETLCRFGNIDFILISPSELKTPRYVLDRIDRTSSCSYTEVTDLQKAIGDLDVLYMTRVQKERFFNEDDYMRLRDTYILDEEKMRHAKSTMAVLHPLPRVNEISVDIDDDPRAAYFQQVKLGMRMRMALESSVLGDAIPGFIDDEVSGEQEVQA
;
A
#
# COMPACT_ATOMS: atom_id res chain seq x y z
N MET A 1 -18.34 75.12 -13.21
CA MET A 1 -19.77 75.32 -13.25
C MET A 1 -20.38 73.97 -13.43
N SER A 2 -20.88 73.45 -12.33
CA SER A 2 -22.29 73.24 -12.00
C SER A 2 -22.84 72.00 -12.66
N ALA A 3 -23.41 70.98 -12.03
CA ALA A 3 -23.97 70.68 -10.71
C ALA A 3 -24.17 69.15 -10.64
N LEU A 4 -23.84 68.48 -9.61
CA LEU A 4 -24.67 68.01 -8.46
C LEU A 4 -26.15 67.71 -8.80
N ASN A 5 -26.47 66.39 -8.61
CA ASN A 5 -27.47 65.84 -7.69
C ASN A 5 -27.66 64.39 -7.97
N CYS A 6 -27.30 63.49 -7.02
CA CYS A 6 -28.10 63.01 -5.93
C CYS A 6 -29.41 62.30 -6.34
N VAL A 7 -29.39 60.96 -6.35
CA VAL A 7 -30.55 60.15 -5.94
C VAL A 7 -30.02 59.00 -5.03
N LYS A 8 -30.46 59.07 -3.79
CA LYS A 8 -30.45 57.99 -2.77
C LYS A 8 -31.57 57.01 -3.09
N GLY A 9 -31.35 55.76 -2.77
CA GLY A 9 -32.47 54.92 -2.37
C GLY A 9 -32.37 53.47 -2.82
N GLU A 10 -32.06 52.63 -1.83
CA GLU A 10 -32.64 51.31 -1.61
C GLU A 10 -32.49 50.22 -2.69
N LEU A 11 -31.68 49.21 -2.37
CA LEU A 11 -32.17 47.87 -2.04
C LEU A 11 -30.98 46.96 -1.71
N MET A 12 -30.64 46.89 -0.42
CA MET A 12 -29.97 45.72 0.14
C MET A 12 -31.07 44.67 0.32
N SER A 13 -31.09 43.67 -0.54
CA SER A 13 -31.82 42.42 -0.29
C SER A 13 -30.84 41.28 -0.28
N ASP A 14 -30.68 40.70 0.89
CA ASP A 14 -30.30 39.38 1.29
C ASP A 14 -29.75 38.44 0.17
N ILE A 15 -28.43 38.43 0.03
CA ILE A 15 -27.73 37.22 -0.49
C ILE A 15 -27.50 36.34 0.73
N SER A 16 -28.45 35.48 1.00
CA SER A 16 -28.21 34.31 1.87
C SER A 16 -27.18 33.42 1.19
N VAL A 17 -25.92 33.51 1.64
CA VAL A 17 -24.91 32.54 1.34
C VAL A 17 -25.36 31.25 2.05
N GLN A 18 -26.06 30.39 1.30
CA GLN A 18 -26.22 29.00 1.70
C GLN A 18 -24.82 28.37 1.75
N SER A 19 -24.32 28.14 2.94
CA SER A 19 -23.17 27.31 3.20
C SER A 19 -23.54 25.86 2.84
N GLY A 20 -23.55 25.57 1.54
CA GLY A 20 -23.61 24.20 1.07
C GLY A 20 -22.34 23.50 1.51
N LYS A 21 -22.45 22.52 2.42
CA LYS A 21 -21.37 21.55 2.62
C LYS A 21 -20.94 21.03 1.24
N PRO A 22 -19.63 20.96 0.92
CA PRO A 22 -19.21 20.40 -0.34
C PRO A 22 -19.78 18.99 -0.43
N ALA A 23 -20.48 18.67 -1.51
CA ALA A 23 -20.98 17.33 -1.78
C ALA A 23 -19.79 16.38 -1.68
N SER A 24 -19.90 15.34 -0.83
CA SER A 24 -18.86 14.33 -0.70
C SER A 24 -18.70 13.65 -2.07
N VAL A 25 -17.52 13.82 -2.67
CA VAL A 25 -17.20 13.14 -3.93
C VAL A 25 -17.09 11.64 -3.62
N SER A 26 -17.76 10.80 -4.41
CA SER A 26 -17.61 9.34 -4.28
C SER A 26 -16.13 8.95 -4.30
N PRO A 27 -15.65 8.07 -3.41
CA PRO A 27 -14.26 7.59 -3.40
C PRO A 27 -13.78 7.03 -4.74
N TYR A 28 -14.69 6.49 -5.53
CA TYR A 28 -14.45 6.04 -6.89
C TYR A 28 -14.03 7.20 -7.82
N LYS A 29 -14.76 8.32 -7.79
CA LYS A 29 -14.43 9.50 -8.61
C LYS A 29 -13.16 10.21 -8.14
N SER A 30 -12.82 10.10 -6.84
CA SER A 30 -11.62 10.75 -6.31
C SER A 30 -10.32 10.06 -6.75
N LEU A 31 -10.32 8.75 -7.00
CA LEU A 31 -9.17 7.99 -7.48
C LEU A 31 -8.98 8.04 -8.99
N GLN A 32 -10.03 8.33 -9.75
CA GLN A 32 -9.96 8.35 -11.21
C GLN A 32 -8.94 9.38 -11.73
N GLY A 33 -8.06 8.94 -12.60
CA GLY A 33 -7.00 9.76 -13.21
C GLY A 33 -5.84 10.10 -12.27
N ARG A 34 -5.88 9.67 -11.00
CA ARG A 34 -4.82 9.95 -10.03
C ARG A 34 -3.70 8.92 -10.10
N SER A 35 -2.47 9.40 -9.98
CA SER A 35 -1.32 8.56 -9.69
C SER A 35 -1.31 8.17 -8.20
N VAL A 36 -0.85 6.96 -7.91
CA VAL A 36 -0.68 6.45 -6.55
C VAL A 36 0.80 6.17 -6.31
N VAL A 37 1.49 7.18 -5.81
CA VAL A 37 2.93 7.15 -5.52
C VAL A 37 3.18 6.80 -4.06
N THR A 38 2.32 7.29 -3.17
CA THR A 38 2.33 7.05 -1.72
C THR A 38 0.92 6.74 -1.23
N LEU A 39 0.78 6.20 -0.01
CA LEU A 39 -0.52 6.03 0.65
C LEU A 39 -0.93 7.25 1.51
N ASP A 40 -0.03 8.20 1.71
CA ASP A 40 -0.33 9.38 2.55
C ASP A 40 -1.46 10.24 1.97
N ASP A 41 -1.55 10.30 0.63
CA ASP A 41 -2.59 11.07 -0.07
C ASP A 41 -3.91 10.31 -0.25
N ILE A 42 -3.95 9.00 0.09
CA ILE A 42 -5.17 8.19 0.02
C ILE A 42 -5.94 8.34 1.34
N SER A 43 -7.16 8.83 1.28
CA SER A 43 -8.02 8.98 2.45
C SER A 43 -8.45 7.64 3.06
N MET A 44 -8.94 7.65 4.32
CA MET A 44 -9.46 6.44 4.97
C MET A 44 -10.69 5.88 4.24
N GLY A 45 -11.54 6.75 3.70
CA GLY A 45 -12.68 6.33 2.87
C GLY A 45 -12.25 5.61 1.59
N GLU A 46 -11.19 6.10 0.92
CA GLU A 46 -10.62 5.46 -0.26
C GLU A 46 -9.96 4.11 0.06
N LEU A 47 -9.27 4.00 1.21
CA LEU A 47 -8.74 2.70 1.68
C LEU A 47 -9.85 1.68 1.92
N GLY A 48 -10.91 2.09 2.63
CA GLY A 48 -12.08 1.24 2.85
C GLY A 48 -12.76 0.82 1.53
N TYR A 49 -12.93 1.77 0.61
CA TYR A 49 -13.45 1.48 -0.73
C TYR A 49 -12.60 0.47 -1.49
N LEU A 50 -11.27 0.63 -1.50
CA LEU A 50 -10.36 -0.30 -2.18
C LEU A 50 -10.41 -1.71 -1.57
N LEU A 51 -10.52 -1.83 -0.23
CA LEU A 51 -10.68 -3.11 0.44
C LEU A 51 -11.99 -3.80 0.01
N ARG A 52 -13.14 -3.11 0.07
CA ARG A 52 -14.43 -3.67 -0.36
C ARG A 52 -14.43 -4.06 -1.84
N LYS A 53 -13.83 -3.23 -2.70
CA LYS A 53 -13.71 -3.51 -4.14
C LYS A 53 -12.82 -4.73 -4.41
N ALA A 54 -11.74 -4.91 -3.64
CA ALA A 54 -10.87 -6.08 -3.73
C ALA A 54 -11.58 -7.37 -3.31
N ASP A 55 -12.38 -7.32 -2.25
CA ASP A 55 -13.20 -8.45 -1.79
C ASP A 55 -14.28 -8.78 -2.82
N TYR A 56 -14.89 -7.77 -3.43
CA TYR A 56 -15.84 -7.97 -4.53
C TYR A 56 -15.18 -8.64 -5.73
N CYS A 57 -13.99 -8.23 -6.15
CA CYS A 57 -13.22 -8.88 -7.21
C CYS A 57 -12.93 -10.37 -6.90
N LEU A 58 -12.75 -10.69 -5.61
CA LEU A 58 -12.51 -12.07 -5.19
C LEU A 58 -13.74 -12.96 -5.33
N SER A 59 -14.91 -12.44 -4.96
CA SER A 59 -16.18 -13.16 -4.93
C SER A 59 -16.91 -13.14 -6.29
N HIS A 60 -16.64 -12.15 -7.16
CA HIS A 60 -17.30 -11.93 -8.46
C HIS A 60 -16.27 -11.86 -9.61
N PRO A 61 -15.52 -12.94 -9.88
CA PRO A 61 -14.43 -12.92 -10.87
C PRO A 61 -14.91 -12.75 -12.32
N ARG A 62 -16.17 -13.10 -12.63
CA ARG A 62 -16.73 -12.95 -13.99
C ARG A 62 -17.07 -11.50 -14.29
N GLU A 63 -17.62 -10.80 -13.33
CA GLU A 63 -17.94 -9.38 -13.38
C GLU A 63 -16.65 -8.54 -13.42
N ALA A 64 -15.69 -8.89 -12.57
CA ALA A 64 -14.39 -8.24 -12.55
C ALA A 64 -13.68 -8.34 -13.91
N ALA A 65 -13.81 -9.48 -14.62
CA ALA A 65 -13.16 -9.70 -15.91
C ALA A 65 -13.71 -8.82 -17.07
N GLN A 66 -14.70 -7.99 -16.82
CA GLN A 66 -15.27 -7.07 -17.81
C GLN A 66 -14.87 -5.62 -17.54
N ALA A 67 -14.32 -5.32 -16.35
CA ALA A 67 -14.13 -3.96 -15.89
C ALA A 67 -13.18 -3.13 -16.78
N CYS A 68 -12.03 -3.69 -17.14
CA CYS A 68 -10.99 -2.98 -17.90
C CYS A 68 -10.86 -3.50 -19.34
N ALA A 69 -11.96 -3.94 -19.95
CA ALA A 69 -11.94 -4.41 -21.34
C ALA A 69 -11.44 -3.31 -22.30
N GLY A 70 -10.41 -3.60 -23.07
CA GLY A 70 -9.78 -2.66 -24.00
C GLY A 70 -8.67 -1.80 -23.39
N ARG A 71 -8.50 -1.77 -22.05
CA ARG A 71 -7.42 -1.04 -21.36
C ARG A 71 -6.07 -1.73 -21.46
N ILE A 72 -5.03 -0.94 -21.42
CA ILE A 72 -3.62 -1.40 -21.47
C ILE A 72 -2.88 -0.87 -20.23
N LEU A 73 -2.32 -1.80 -19.45
CA LEU A 73 -1.35 -1.51 -18.40
C LEU A 73 0.07 -1.61 -18.95
N ALA A 74 0.89 -0.59 -18.74
CA ALA A 74 2.33 -0.69 -18.95
C ALA A 74 3.06 -1.01 -17.62
N THR A 75 3.87 -2.10 -17.62
CA THR A 75 4.73 -2.44 -16.47
C THR A 75 6.17 -2.06 -16.76
N LEU A 76 6.65 -0.97 -16.12
CA LEU A 76 8.00 -0.42 -16.31
C LEU A 76 8.88 -0.79 -15.12
N PHE A 77 9.50 -1.95 -15.15
CA PHE A 77 10.31 -2.47 -14.06
C PHE A 77 11.80 -2.28 -14.36
N PHE A 78 12.38 -1.19 -13.85
CA PHE A 78 13.80 -0.85 -14.01
C PHE A 78 14.73 -1.68 -13.11
N GLU A 79 14.19 -2.33 -12.08
CA GLU A 79 14.88 -3.33 -11.27
C GLU A 79 14.10 -4.65 -11.25
N PRO A 80 14.79 -5.80 -11.07
CA PRO A 80 14.13 -7.11 -11.03
C PRO A 80 13.09 -7.22 -9.90
N SER A 81 11.86 -7.59 -10.24
CA SER A 81 10.81 -7.88 -9.26
C SER A 81 9.75 -8.80 -9.87
N THR A 82 10.00 -10.09 -9.82
CA THR A 82 9.12 -11.10 -10.41
C THR A 82 7.70 -11.05 -9.85
N ARG A 83 7.56 -11.09 -8.53
CA ARG A 83 6.24 -11.15 -7.87
C ARG A 83 5.40 -9.90 -8.11
N THR A 84 5.98 -8.72 -7.90
CA THR A 84 5.24 -7.45 -8.05
C THR A 84 4.79 -7.26 -9.49
N ARG A 85 5.67 -7.51 -10.47
CA ARG A 85 5.34 -7.42 -11.89
C ARG A 85 4.22 -8.38 -12.27
N LEU A 86 4.39 -9.70 -12.00
CA LEU A 86 3.37 -10.70 -12.28
C LEU A 86 2.04 -10.41 -11.59
N SER A 87 2.08 -9.81 -10.40
CA SER A 87 0.86 -9.45 -9.66
C SER A 87 0.09 -8.31 -10.35
N PHE A 88 0.76 -7.25 -10.83
CA PHE A 88 0.14 -6.18 -11.62
C PHE A 88 -0.39 -6.71 -12.96
N GLU A 89 0.43 -7.44 -13.70
CA GLU A 89 0.03 -8.02 -14.98
C GLU A 89 -1.18 -8.96 -14.83
N THR A 90 -1.15 -9.83 -13.81
CA THR A 90 -2.28 -10.74 -13.51
C THR A 90 -3.53 -9.96 -13.10
N ALA A 91 -3.40 -8.88 -12.33
CA ALA A 91 -4.53 -8.05 -11.93
C ALA A 91 -5.22 -7.45 -13.16
N MET A 92 -4.49 -6.80 -14.06
CA MET A 92 -5.03 -6.24 -15.29
C MET A 92 -5.64 -7.30 -16.21
N LEU A 93 -4.98 -8.45 -16.40
CA LEU A 93 -5.51 -9.56 -17.20
C LEU A 93 -6.83 -10.12 -16.62
N ARG A 94 -6.94 -10.19 -15.28
CA ARG A 94 -8.17 -10.63 -14.61
C ARG A 94 -9.30 -9.60 -14.66
N LEU A 95 -8.97 -8.34 -14.90
CA LEU A 95 -9.94 -7.26 -15.17
C LEU A 95 -10.36 -7.20 -16.66
N GLY A 96 -9.82 -8.07 -17.51
CA GLY A 96 -10.11 -8.12 -18.96
C GLY A 96 -9.27 -7.18 -19.80
N GLY A 97 -8.30 -6.49 -19.19
CA GLY A 97 -7.35 -5.62 -19.89
C GLY A 97 -6.18 -6.39 -20.50
N LYS A 98 -5.19 -5.65 -20.99
CA LYS A 98 -3.96 -6.17 -21.60
C LYS A 98 -2.74 -5.55 -20.92
N THR A 99 -1.57 -6.17 -21.13
CA THR A 99 -0.32 -5.68 -20.54
C THR A 99 0.78 -5.57 -21.58
N ILE A 100 1.61 -4.54 -21.44
CA ILE A 100 2.86 -4.34 -22.16
C ILE A 100 3.94 -3.97 -21.12
N GLY A 101 5.22 -4.05 -21.45
CA GLY A 101 6.26 -3.56 -20.55
C GLY A 101 7.58 -4.30 -20.68
N PHE A 102 8.48 -3.98 -19.72
CA PHE A 102 9.81 -4.60 -19.66
C PHE A 102 10.21 -4.89 -18.20
N ALA A 103 11.20 -5.78 -18.03
CA ALA A 103 11.79 -6.16 -16.74
C ALA A 103 13.33 -6.03 -16.81
N GLY A 104 13.85 -4.99 -16.16
CA GLY A 104 15.27 -4.64 -16.13
C GLY A 104 15.59 -3.44 -17.04
N ALA A 105 16.33 -2.48 -16.48
CA ALA A 105 16.74 -1.27 -17.21
C ALA A 105 17.53 -1.59 -18.50
N GLN A 106 18.29 -2.68 -18.50
CA GLN A 106 19.09 -3.15 -19.63
C GLN A 106 18.24 -3.56 -20.84
N LEU A 107 16.95 -3.78 -20.68
CA LEU A 107 16.00 -4.13 -21.74
C LEU A 107 15.22 -2.92 -22.26
N SER A 108 15.57 -1.72 -21.82
CA SER A 108 14.88 -0.48 -22.16
C SER A 108 15.83 0.52 -22.84
N SER A 109 15.28 1.58 -23.42
CA SER A 109 16.04 2.69 -24.02
C SER A 109 16.87 3.48 -23.01
N ALA A 110 16.71 3.26 -21.72
CA ALA A 110 17.55 3.83 -20.66
C ALA A 110 19.06 3.51 -20.88
N THR A 111 19.37 2.36 -21.48
CA THR A 111 20.75 1.99 -21.87
C THR A 111 21.36 2.91 -22.93
N LYS A 112 20.52 3.63 -23.68
CA LYS A 112 20.94 4.62 -24.68
C LYS A 112 20.99 6.05 -24.13
N GLY A 113 20.72 6.24 -22.82
CA GLY A 113 20.70 7.54 -22.16
C GLY A 113 19.34 8.24 -22.15
N GLU A 114 18.24 7.54 -22.52
CA GLU A 114 16.89 8.09 -22.42
C GLU A 114 16.53 8.42 -20.96
N SER A 115 15.99 9.61 -20.73
CA SER A 115 15.54 10.00 -19.40
C SER A 115 14.29 9.25 -18.97
N LEU A 116 14.08 9.11 -17.64
CA LEU A 116 12.86 8.51 -17.11
C LEU A 116 11.61 9.29 -17.58
N ALA A 117 11.68 10.61 -17.61
CA ALA A 117 10.57 11.46 -18.05
C ALA A 117 10.21 11.21 -19.52
N ASP A 118 11.20 11.05 -20.41
CA ASP A 118 10.95 10.78 -21.83
C ASP A 118 10.40 9.37 -22.05
N THR A 119 10.95 8.37 -21.33
CA THR A 119 10.39 7.01 -21.33
C THR A 119 8.92 7.01 -20.93
N VAL A 120 8.58 7.69 -19.83
CA VAL A 120 7.20 7.72 -19.30
C VAL A 120 6.26 8.49 -20.24
N LYS A 121 6.68 9.64 -20.78
CA LYS A 121 5.89 10.39 -21.78
C LYS A 121 5.60 9.55 -23.03
N THR A 122 6.60 8.81 -23.49
CA THR A 122 6.47 7.92 -24.65
C THR A 122 5.48 6.79 -24.35
N VAL A 123 5.65 6.10 -23.22
CA VAL A 123 4.78 4.97 -22.84
C VAL A 123 3.35 5.42 -22.55
N SER A 124 3.15 6.63 -22.08
CA SER A 124 1.81 7.23 -21.89
C SER A 124 1.02 7.35 -23.19
N GLN A 125 1.65 7.26 -24.37
CA GLN A 125 0.94 7.22 -25.66
C GLN A 125 0.46 5.82 -26.04
N TYR A 126 0.90 4.78 -25.31
CA TYR A 126 0.61 3.38 -25.61
C TYR A 126 -0.27 2.70 -24.55
N ALA A 127 -0.35 3.25 -23.38
CA ALA A 127 -1.02 2.65 -22.23
C ALA A 127 -1.98 3.62 -21.53
N ASP A 128 -2.97 3.07 -20.85
CA ASP A 128 -3.97 3.82 -20.06
C ASP A 128 -3.52 4.02 -18.60
N VAL A 129 -2.63 3.18 -18.13
CA VAL A 129 -2.06 3.24 -16.76
C VAL A 129 -0.65 2.63 -16.77
N ILE A 130 0.23 3.16 -15.91
CA ILE A 130 1.61 2.68 -15.76
C ILE A 130 1.82 2.16 -14.34
N ALA A 131 2.28 0.92 -14.19
CA ALA A 131 2.86 0.41 -12.95
C ALA A 131 4.38 0.43 -13.06
N MET A 132 5.05 1.15 -12.17
CA MET A 132 6.49 1.35 -12.26
C MET A 132 7.21 0.87 -11.00
N ARG A 133 8.38 0.25 -11.20
CA ARG A 133 9.34 -0.05 -10.15
C ARG A 133 10.73 0.45 -10.53
N HIS A 134 11.39 1.18 -9.62
CA HIS A 134 12.66 1.83 -9.91
C HIS A 134 13.62 1.73 -8.73
N PRO A 135 14.97 1.60 -8.95
CA PRO A 135 15.94 1.53 -7.86
C PRO A 135 16.19 2.88 -7.14
N LYS A 136 15.85 4.00 -7.77
CA LYS A 136 16.04 5.34 -7.16
C LYS A 136 14.79 5.81 -6.46
N GLU A 137 14.95 6.32 -5.25
CA GLU A 137 13.92 6.97 -4.46
C GLU A 137 13.35 8.20 -5.18
N GLY A 138 12.04 8.43 -5.07
CA GLY A 138 11.35 9.53 -5.73
C GLY A 138 11.13 9.36 -7.24
N ALA A 139 11.65 8.30 -7.87
CA ALA A 139 11.47 8.08 -9.30
C ALA A 139 9.99 7.93 -9.70
N ALA A 140 9.16 7.36 -8.84
CA ALA A 140 7.73 7.24 -9.09
C ALA A 140 7.02 8.60 -9.10
N LEU A 141 7.47 9.56 -8.29
CA LEU A 141 6.95 10.94 -8.30
C LEU A 141 7.30 11.63 -9.61
N VAL A 142 8.58 11.57 -10.04
CA VAL A 142 9.03 12.12 -11.32
C VAL A 142 8.25 11.53 -12.49
N ALA A 143 7.97 10.23 -12.43
CA ALA A 143 7.16 9.56 -13.44
C ALA A 143 5.70 10.06 -13.43
N ALA A 144 5.09 10.22 -12.27
CA ALA A 144 3.74 10.72 -12.13
C ALA A 144 3.58 12.16 -12.64
N GLU A 145 4.60 13.01 -12.44
CA GLU A 145 4.62 14.37 -12.95
C GLU A 145 4.80 14.43 -14.48
N ALA A 146 5.53 13.47 -15.06
CA ALA A 146 5.81 13.43 -16.50
C ALA A 146 4.73 12.73 -17.32
N ALA A 147 3.97 11.81 -16.71
CA ALA A 147 2.98 10.99 -17.39
C ALA A 147 1.70 11.77 -17.73
N SER A 148 1.05 11.41 -18.85
CA SER A 148 -0.31 11.84 -19.17
C SER A 148 -1.39 10.84 -18.74
N VAL A 149 -1.00 9.74 -18.12
CA VAL A 149 -1.86 8.68 -17.58
C VAL A 149 -1.48 8.39 -16.13
N PRO A 150 -2.35 7.76 -15.31
CA PRO A 150 -2.03 7.41 -13.93
C PRO A 150 -0.77 6.55 -13.81
N VAL A 151 0.05 6.83 -12.80
CA VAL A 151 1.23 6.04 -12.41
C VAL A 151 1.01 5.40 -11.05
N ILE A 152 1.23 4.09 -10.95
CA ILE A 152 1.17 3.32 -9.70
C ILE A 152 2.59 2.91 -9.32
N ASN A 153 3.01 3.30 -8.10
CA ASN A 153 4.31 2.94 -7.56
C ASN A 153 4.35 1.48 -7.12
N GLY A 154 5.10 0.65 -7.83
CA GLY A 154 5.40 -0.76 -7.50
C GLY A 154 6.67 -0.95 -6.65
N GLY A 155 7.21 0.16 -6.10
CA GLY A 155 8.40 0.24 -5.26
C GLY A 155 9.49 1.12 -5.85
N ASP A 156 9.99 2.09 -5.08
CA ASP A 156 11.04 3.02 -5.45
C ASP A 156 12.19 3.02 -4.42
N GLY A 157 13.29 2.37 -4.74
CA GLY A 157 14.48 2.29 -3.90
C GLY A 157 14.20 1.75 -2.50
N GLY A 158 14.70 2.45 -1.49
CA GLY A 158 14.44 2.19 -0.06
C GLY A 158 13.22 2.94 0.49
N HIS A 159 12.58 3.77 -0.32
CA HIS A 159 11.58 4.74 0.12
C HIS A 159 10.20 4.10 0.36
N MET A 160 9.42 3.77 -0.68
CA MET A 160 8.05 3.32 -0.52
C MET A 160 7.68 2.11 -1.39
N HIS A 161 6.66 1.37 -0.91
CA HIS A 161 6.02 0.32 -1.70
C HIS A 161 4.50 0.28 -1.38
N PRO A 162 3.72 1.28 -1.82
CA PRO A 162 2.33 1.46 -1.38
C PRO A 162 1.47 0.22 -1.65
N THR A 163 1.68 -0.47 -2.78
CA THR A 163 0.88 -1.67 -3.10
C THR A 163 1.27 -2.91 -2.29
N GLN A 164 2.42 -2.90 -1.59
CA GLN A 164 2.72 -3.93 -0.59
C GLN A 164 1.92 -3.65 0.68
N THR A 165 1.92 -2.42 1.16
CA THR A 165 1.11 -2.03 2.33
C THR A 165 -0.38 -2.31 2.10
N LEU A 166 -0.91 -2.04 0.91
CA LEU A 166 -2.29 -2.41 0.56
C LEU A 166 -2.53 -3.93 0.65
N ALA A 167 -1.55 -4.76 0.23
CA ALA A 167 -1.63 -6.21 0.36
C ALA A 167 -1.61 -6.67 1.82
N ASP A 168 -0.81 -6.01 2.65
CA ASP A 168 -0.70 -6.27 4.08
C ASP A 168 -2.03 -5.93 4.78
N LEU A 169 -2.59 -4.75 4.52
CA LEU A 169 -3.90 -4.33 5.04
C LEU A 169 -5.02 -5.29 4.63
N ALA A 170 -5.08 -5.68 3.35
CA ALA A 170 -6.07 -6.63 2.88
C ALA A 170 -5.95 -7.99 3.57
N THR A 171 -4.72 -8.41 3.91
CA THR A 171 -4.48 -9.68 4.60
C THR A 171 -4.91 -9.61 6.06
N ILE A 172 -4.58 -8.52 6.74
CA ILE A 172 -5.00 -8.28 8.13
C ILE A 172 -6.54 -8.19 8.18
N HIS A 173 -7.15 -7.38 7.29
CA HIS A 173 -8.60 -7.25 7.21
C HIS A 173 -9.31 -8.58 6.93
N ALA A 174 -8.80 -9.40 6.02
CA ALA A 174 -9.37 -10.72 5.71
C ALA A 174 -9.29 -11.70 6.89
N ARG A 175 -8.32 -11.53 7.79
CA ARG A 175 -8.13 -12.40 8.96
C ARG A 175 -8.93 -11.94 10.18
N PHE A 176 -9.06 -10.63 10.39
CA PHE A 176 -9.62 -10.08 11.64
C PHE A 176 -10.92 -9.29 11.43
N GLY A 177 -11.30 -8.97 10.19
CA GLY A 177 -12.46 -8.12 9.88
C GLY A 177 -12.29 -6.65 10.26
N ARG A 178 -11.09 -6.27 10.78
CA ARG A 178 -10.75 -4.92 11.25
C ARG A 178 -9.27 -4.63 11.04
N LEU A 179 -8.90 -3.35 11.16
CA LEU A 179 -7.52 -2.86 11.05
C LEU A 179 -7.09 -2.03 12.28
N ASP A 180 -7.90 -2.06 13.34
CA ASP A 180 -7.69 -1.42 14.63
C ASP A 180 -7.74 -2.46 15.76
N HIS A 181 -7.39 -2.02 17.01
CA HIS A 181 -7.40 -2.89 18.20
C HIS A 181 -6.61 -4.20 17.97
N LEU A 182 -5.40 -4.08 17.46
CA LEU A 182 -4.51 -5.20 17.16
C LEU A 182 -3.16 -5.05 17.84
N ALA A 183 -2.62 -6.18 18.32
CA ALA A 183 -1.21 -6.30 18.72
C ALA A 183 -0.40 -6.77 17.50
N VAL A 184 0.45 -5.88 16.96
CA VAL A 184 1.19 -6.10 15.72
C VAL A 184 2.68 -6.22 16.00
N GLY A 185 3.22 -7.43 15.92
CA GLY A 185 4.65 -7.72 16.00
C GLY A 185 5.33 -7.49 14.64
N LEU A 186 6.39 -6.69 14.63
CA LEU A 186 7.23 -6.45 13.46
C LEU A 186 8.62 -7.00 13.78
N CYS A 187 9.05 -8.04 13.06
CA CYS A 187 10.23 -8.81 13.44
C CYS A 187 11.27 -8.87 12.32
N GLY A 188 12.53 -8.56 12.64
CA GLY A 188 13.68 -8.67 11.75
C GLY A 188 14.43 -7.35 11.53
N ASP A 189 14.63 -6.95 10.28
CA ASP A 189 15.29 -5.69 9.91
C ASP A 189 14.27 -4.54 9.94
N LEU A 190 14.23 -3.81 11.04
CA LEU A 190 13.33 -2.66 11.21
C LEU A 190 14.00 -1.34 10.82
N THR A 191 15.32 -1.32 10.60
CA THR A 191 16.06 -0.12 10.19
C THR A 191 15.85 0.19 8.70
N PHE A 192 15.99 -0.83 7.83
CA PHE A 192 15.90 -0.67 6.38
C PHE A 192 14.60 -1.21 5.80
N GLY A 193 13.71 -1.70 6.66
CA GLY A 193 12.44 -2.33 6.30
C GLY A 193 11.38 -1.34 5.83
N ARG A 194 11.48 -0.76 4.60
CA ARG A 194 10.49 0.19 4.07
C ARG A 194 9.04 -0.30 4.16
N THR A 195 8.80 -1.62 4.01
CA THR A 195 7.45 -2.20 4.13
C THR A 195 6.94 -2.15 5.56
N VAL A 196 7.84 -2.29 6.55
CA VAL A 196 7.54 -2.12 7.97
C VAL A 196 7.17 -0.67 8.26
N HIS A 197 7.96 0.30 7.78
CA HIS A 197 7.72 1.72 8.01
C HIS A 197 6.37 2.14 7.43
N SER A 198 6.10 1.80 6.16
CA SER A 198 4.82 2.12 5.51
C SER A 198 3.63 1.44 6.18
N LEU A 199 3.80 0.20 6.71
CA LEU A 199 2.74 -0.50 7.43
C LEU A 199 2.43 0.18 8.77
N ILE A 200 3.47 0.55 9.55
CA ILE A 200 3.31 1.30 10.80
C ILE A 200 2.55 2.60 10.54
N GLU A 201 3.04 3.42 9.58
CA GLU A 201 2.43 4.71 9.26
C GLU A 201 0.95 4.57 8.88
N THR A 202 0.63 3.55 8.09
CA THR A 202 -0.74 3.35 7.63
C THR A 202 -1.64 2.79 8.74
N LEU A 203 -1.16 1.85 9.55
CA LEU A 203 -1.93 1.30 10.67
C LEU A 203 -2.20 2.35 11.75
N CYS A 204 -1.28 3.28 11.99
CA CYS A 204 -1.51 4.41 12.89
C CYS A 204 -2.74 5.24 12.51
N ARG A 205 -3.13 5.27 11.22
CA ARG A 205 -4.31 6.00 10.76
C ARG A 205 -5.63 5.34 11.17
N PHE A 206 -5.61 4.03 11.47
CA PHE A 206 -6.78 3.31 12.00
C PHE A 206 -6.86 3.43 13.54
N GLY A 207 -5.72 3.64 14.21
CA GLY A 207 -5.63 3.81 15.65
C GLY A 207 -5.76 2.51 16.46
N ASN A 208 -5.54 2.62 17.78
CA ASN A 208 -5.63 1.52 18.74
C ASN A 208 -4.75 0.30 18.34
N ILE A 209 -3.51 0.56 17.96
CA ILE A 209 -2.52 -0.45 17.62
C ILE A 209 -1.42 -0.47 18.66
N ASP A 210 -1.13 -1.67 19.18
CA ASP A 210 0.04 -1.93 20.00
C ASP A 210 1.13 -2.56 19.15
N PHE A 211 2.17 -1.79 18.83
CA PHE A 211 3.30 -2.29 18.05
C PHE A 211 4.34 -2.96 18.94
N ILE A 212 4.70 -4.19 18.64
CA ILE A 212 5.81 -4.90 19.26
C ILE A 212 6.95 -4.97 18.25
N LEU A 213 8.00 -4.16 18.47
CA LEU A 213 9.13 -3.98 17.56
C LEU A 213 10.24 -4.94 17.96
N ILE A 214 10.39 -6.04 17.21
CA ILE A 214 11.25 -7.17 17.55
C ILE A 214 12.48 -7.14 16.64
N SER A 215 13.62 -6.65 17.15
CA SER A 215 14.85 -6.53 16.36
C SER A 215 16.10 -6.59 17.24
N PRO A 216 17.27 -6.97 16.66
CA PRO A 216 18.55 -6.76 17.35
C PRO A 216 18.81 -5.25 17.49
N SER A 217 19.67 -4.89 18.43
CA SER A 217 19.99 -3.48 18.74
C SER A 217 20.47 -2.67 17.53
N GLU A 218 21.11 -3.34 16.57
CA GLU A 218 21.67 -2.76 15.35
C GLU A 218 20.64 -2.51 14.25
N LEU A 219 19.48 -3.15 14.33
CA LEU A 219 18.42 -3.09 13.31
C LEU A 219 17.09 -2.54 13.85
N LYS A 220 17.16 -1.67 14.85
CA LYS A 220 16.01 -1.00 15.48
C LYS A 220 15.27 -0.08 14.52
N THR A 221 14.00 0.13 14.84
CA THR A 221 13.15 1.09 14.14
C THR A 221 13.73 2.52 14.24
N PRO A 222 13.88 3.24 13.11
CA PRO A 222 14.38 4.59 13.09
C PRO A 222 13.49 5.57 13.87
N ARG A 223 14.08 6.60 14.47
CA ARG A 223 13.36 7.56 15.30
C ARG A 223 12.20 8.24 14.57
N TYR A 224 12.37 8.58 13.30
CA TYR A 224 11.30 9.24 12.52
C TYR A 224 10.03 8.38 12.37
N VAL A 225 10.16 7.03 12.41
CA VAL A 225 9.02 6.10 12.39
C VAL A 225 8.38 6.04 13.78
N LEU A 226 9.20 5.96 14.85
CA LEU A 226 8.71 5.99 16.23
C LEU A 226 7.94 7.28 16.52
N ASP A 227 8.42 8.42 16.02
CA ASP A 227 7.74 9.72 16.14
C ASP A 227 6.34 9.73 15.51
N ARG A 228 6.09 8.90 14.50
CA ARG A 228 4.73 8.72 13.93
C ARG A 228 3.80 8.03 14.91
N ILE A 229 4.28 6.98 15.59
CA ILE A 229 3.50 6.29 16.61
C ILE A 229 3.24 7.24 17.78
N ASP A 230 4.28 7.94 18.26
CA ASP A 230 4.19 8.88 19.40
C ASP A 230 3.17 10.03 19.16
N ARG A 231 2.99 10.44 17.89
CA ARG A 231 2.00 11.47 17.51
C ARG A 231 0.57 10.95 17.49
N THR A 232 0.38 9.63 17.50
CA THR A 232 -0.95 9.00 17.45
C THR A 232 -1.32 8.51 18.84
N SER A 233 -2.09 9.29 19.60
CA SER A 233 -2.40 9.03 21.00
C SER A 233 -3.05 7.68 21.30
N SER A 234 -3.65 7.05 20.30
CA SER A 234 -4.29 5.73 20.40
C SER A 234 -3.38 4.57 20.03
N CYS A 235 -2.11 4.83 19.67
CA CYS A 235 -1.13 3.80 19.36
C CYS A 235 -0.01 3.78 20.39
N SER A 236 0.56 2.60 20.60
CA SER A 236 1.74 2.43 21.47
C SER A 236 2.78 1.56 20.79
N TYR A 237 4.02 1.56 21.32
CA TYR A 237 5.03 0.59 20.91
C TYR A 237 5.88 0.12 22.08
N THR A 238 6.41 -1.09 21.93
CA THR A 238 7.41 -1.67 22.82
C THR A 238 8.52 -2.28 21.99
N GLU A 239 9.79 -1.91 22.25
CA GLU A 239 10.95 -2.52 21.63
C GLU A 239 11.41 -3.73 22.43
N VAL A 240 11.59 -4.86 21.77
CA VAL A 240 12.08 -6.12 22.36
C VAL A 240 13.09 -6.79 21.43
N THR A 241 13.92 -7.69 22.00
CA THR A 241 14.91 -8.44 21.23
C THR A 241 14.62 -9.93 21.14
N ASP A 242 13.57 -10.42 21.82
CA ASP A 242 13.26 -11.84 21.95
C ASP A 242 11.86 -12.13 21.38
N LEU A 243 11.83 -12.75 20.19
CA LEU A 243 10.59 -13.13 19.52
C LEU A 243 9.79 -14.15 20.33
N GLN A 244 10.45 -15.11 20.98
CA GLN A 244 9.78 -16.19 21.71
C GLN A 244 8.98 -15.65 22.91
N LYS A 245 9.48 -14.60 23.55
CA LYS A 245 8.76 -13.95 24.65
C LYS A 245 7.59 -13.09 24.19
N ALA A 246 7.70 -12.51 22.99
CA ALA A 246 6.70 -11.58 22.48
C ALA A 246 5.54 -12.31 21.74
N ILE A 247 5.79 -13.45 21.12
CA ILE A 247 4.88 -14.07 20.15
C ILE A 247 3.50 -14.44 20.73
N GLY A 248 3.42 -14.72 22.04
CA GLY A 248 2.17 -15.15 22.71
C GLY A 248 1.08 -14.09 22.74
N ASP A 249 1.44 -12.83 22.65
CA ASP A 249 0.49 -11.70 22.76
C ASP A 249 0.08 -11.13 21.41
N LEU A 250 0.73 -11.56 20.31
CA LEU A 250 0.51 -11.01 18.99
C LEU A 250 -0.78 -11.49 18.33
N ASP A 251 -1.45 -10.56 17.64
CA ASP A 251 -2.51 -10.87 16.67
C ASP A 251 -1.90 -11.01 15.25
N VAL A 252 -0.96 -10.14 14.91
CA VAL A 252 -0.23 -10.17 13.65
C VAL A 252 1.26 -10.27 13.93
N LEU A 253 1.94 -11.17 13.25
CA LEU A 253 3.41 -11.21 13.20
C LEU A 253 3.87 -10.96 11.76
N TYR A 254 4.49 -9.81 11.54
CA TYR A 254 5.07 -9.43 10.26
C TYR A 254 6.57 -9.70 10.29
N MET A 255 7.00 -10.77 9.61
CA MET A 255 8.41 -11.15 9.52
C MET A 255 9.09 -10.44 8.35
N THR A 256 10.32 -9.97 8.54
CA THR A 256 11.17 -9.43 7.48
C THR A 256 12.53 -10.12 7.47
N ARG A 257 13.11 -10.25 6.27
CA ARG A 257 14.48 -10.73 6.15
C ARG A 257 15.48 -9.62 6.50
N VAL A 258 16.65 -10.00 6.96
CA VAL A 258 17.82 -9.12 7.04
C VAL A 258 18.34 -8.90 5.61
N GLN A 259 18.42 -7.63 5.16
CA GLN A 259 18.72 -7.27 3.78
C GLN A 259 20.24 -7.20 3.54
N LYS A 260 20.85 -8.27 2.98
CA LYS A 260 22.30 -8.33 2.70
C LYS A 260 22.80 -7.10 1.93
N GLU A 261 22.03 -6.62 0.99
CA GLU A 261 22.33 -5.49 0.12
C GLU A 261 22.46 -4.14 0.83
N ARG A 262 22.14 -4.08 2.13
CA ARG A 262 22.24 -2.87 2.98
C ARG A 262 23.44 -2.85 3.91
N PHE A 263 24.19 -3.97 4.00
CA PHE A 263 25.36 -4.08 4.85
C PHE A 263 26.63 -3.75 4.09
N PHE A 264 27.46 -2.90 4.67
CA PHE A 264 28.81 -2.61 4.14
C PHE A 264 29.80 -3.72 4.49
N ASN A 265 29.57 -4.45 5.60
CA ASN A 265 30.41 -5.53 6.09
C ASN A 265 29.63 -6.85 6.01
N GLU A 266 30.20 -7.86 5.35
CA GLU A 266 29.59 -9.18 5.22
C GLU A 266 29.55 -9.93 6.57
N ASP A 267 30.51 -9.70 7.47
CA ASP A 267 30.54 -10.32 8.79
C ASP A 267 29.36 -9.88 9.66
N ASP A 268 28.96 -8.60 9.60
CA ASP A 268 27.80 -8.09 10.31
C ASP A 268 26.50 -8.71 9.77
N TYR A 269 26.39 -8.86 8.45
CA TYR A 269 25.25 -9.57 7.85
C TYR A 269 25.21 -11.03 8.30
N MET A 270 26.33 -11.74 8.26
CA MET A 270 26.42 -13.16 8.68
C MET A 270 26.04 -13.36 10.13
N ARG A 271 26.37 -12.42 11.01
CA ARG A 271 26.01 -12.45 12.43
C ARG A 271 24.51 -12.24 12.66
N LEU A 272 23.86 -11.39 11.85
CA LEU A 272 22.49 -10.92 12.09
C LEU A 272 21.43 -11.68 11.27
N ARG A 273 21.80 -12.28 10.11
CA ARG A 273 20.85 -12.89 9.17
C ARG A 273 19.97 -14.00 9.77
N ASP A 274 20.52 -14.74 10.74
CA ASP A 274 19.85 -15.90 11.36
C ASP A 274 19.35 -15.59 12.79
N THR A 275 19.27 -14.32 13.17
CA THR A 275 18.86 -13.90 14.52
C THR A 275 17.43 -14.30 14.83
N TYR A 276 16.54 -14.20 13.83
CA TYR A 276 15.14 -14.57 13.99
C TYR A 276 14.74 -15.58 12.93
N ILE A 277 14.44 -16.79 13.39
CA ILE A 277 13.85 -17.85 12.57
C ILE A 277 12.54 -18.24 13.23
N LEU A 278 11.44 -18.04 12.51
CA LEU A 278 10.13 -18.51 12.93
C LEU A 278 9.97 -19.99 12.54
N ASP A 279 9.82 -20.84 13.53
CA ASP A 279 9.72 -22.28 13.43
C ASP A 279 8.48 -22.82 14.17
N GLU A 280 8.23 -24.14 14.08
CA GLU A 280 7.11 -24.78 14.78
C GLU A 280 7.17 -24.60 16.30
N GLU A 281 8.36 -24.59 16.90
CA GLU A 281 8.51 -24.45 18.35
C GLU A 281 7.97 -23.09 18.80
N LYS A 282 8.36 -22.00 18.13
CA LYS A 282 7.87 -20.66 18.43
C LYS A 282 6.37 -20.52 18.13
N MET A 283 5.91 -21.15 17.03
CA MET A 283 4.48 -21.15 16.69
C MET A 283 3.60 -21.84 17.74
N ARG A 284 4.12 -22.75 18.56
CA ARG A 284 3.34 -23.37 19.67
C ARG A 284 2.97 -22.36 20.77
N HIS A 285 3.75 -21.29 20.92
CA HIS A 285 3.49 -20.22 21.90
C HIS A 285 2.58 -19.13 21.38
N ALA A 286 2.33 -19.08 20.06
CA ALA A 286 1.51 -18.06 19.43
C ALA A 286 0.01 -18.32 19.62
N LYS A 287 -0.81 -17.26 19.62
CA LYS A 287 -2.28 -17.39 19.58
C LYS A 287 -2.71 -18.26 18.39
N SER A 288 -3.76 -19.04 18.56
CA SER A 288 -4.34 -19.83 17.47
C SER A 288 -4.93 -18.97 16.34
N THR A 289 -5.26 -17.72 16.64
CA THR A 289 -5.79 -16.74 15.69
C THR A 289 -4.73 -15.86 15.07
N MET A 290 -3.47 -15.92 15.50
CA MET A 290 -2.39 -15.07 14.98
C MET A 290 -2.26 -15.24 13.46
N ALA A 291 -1.96 -14.15 12.76
CA ALA A 291 -1.62 -14.19 11.33
C ALA A 291 -0.14 -13.88 11.12
N VAL A 292 0.58 -14.76 10.43
CA VAL A 292 1.97 -14.54 10.04
C VAL A 292 2.02 -13.97 8.63
N LEU A 293 2.55 -12.78 8.48
CA LEU A 293 2.75 -12.06 7.22
C LEU A 293 4.23 -11.98 6.86
N HIS A 294 4.51 -11.87 5.56
CA HIS A 294 5.87 -11.66 5.03
C HIS A 294 5.82 -11.05 3.63
N PRO A 295 6.60 -9.99 3.32
CA PRO A 295 6.57 -9.35 2.00
C PRO A 295 7.21 -10.19 0.88
N LEU A 296 7.87 -11.31 1.24
CA LEU A 296 8.61 -12.18 0.34
C LEU A 296 9.68 -11.43 -0.52
N PRO A 297 10.78 -12.09 -0.93
CA PRO A 297 11.09 -13.51 -0.71
C PRO A 297 11.55 -13.78 0.73
N ARG A 298 11.18 -14.88 1.30
CA ARG A 298 11.86 -15.39 2.48
C ARG A 298 13.14 -16.12 2.07
N VAL A 299 14.11 -16.17 2.97
CA VAL A 299 15.34 -16.94 2.83
C VAL A 299 15.32 -18.06 3.89
N ASN A 300 15.54 -17.71 5.17
CA ASN A 300 15.59 -18.64 6.30
C ASN A 300 14.83 -18.12 7.53
N GLU A 301 14.35 -16.88 7.51
CA GLU A 301 13.64 -16.24 8.63
C GLU A 301 12.27 -16.85 8.93
N ILE A 302 11.73 -17.67 8.02
CA ILE A 302 10.55 -18.51 8.25
C ILE A 302 10.87 -19.92 7.77
N SER A 303 10.78 -20.90 8.68
CA SER A 303 10.96 -22.31 8.35
C SER A 303 9.87 -22.79 7.40
N VAL A 304 10.23 -23.69 6.47
CA VAL A 304 9.26 -24.30 5.55
C VAL A 304 8.26 -25.20 6.25
N ASP A 305 8.59 -25.68 7.45
CA ASP A 305 7.75 -26.60 8.22
C ASP A 305 6.42 -25.96 8.65
N ILE A 306 6.36 -24.61 8.68
CA ILE A 306 5.12 -23.89 9.04
C ILE A 306 4.28 -23.46 7.85
N ASP A 307 4.63 -23.84 6.61
CA ASP A 307 3.88 -23.41 5.42
C ASP A 307 2.43 -23.89 5.42
N ASP A 308 2.16 -25.05 6.00
CA ASP A 308 0.82 -25.63 6.13
C ASP A 308 0.10 -25.23 7.43
N ASP A 309 0.73 -24.42 8.29
CA ASP A 309 0.06 -23.90 9.48
C ASP A 309 -1.05 -22.90 9.05
N PRO A 310 -2.28 -23.04 9.57
CA PRO A 310 -3.39 -22.16 9.18
C PRO A 310 -3.15 -20.68 9.53
N ARG A 311 -2.19 -20.36 10.37
CA ARG A 311 -1.75 -19.01 10.73
C ARG A 311 -0.77 -18.42 9.70
N ALA A 312 -0.12 -19.25 8.86
CA ALA A 312 0.79 -18.83 7.80
C ALA A 312 0.01 -18.12 6.68
N ALA A 313 -0.05 -16.79 6.72
CA ALA A 313 -0.84 -15.99 5.79
C ALA A 313 -0.03 -15.44 4.60
N TYR A 314 1.28 -15.55 4.58
CA TYR A 314 2.15 -14.90 3.59
C TYR A 314 1.93 -15.35 2.14
N PHE A 315 1.47 -16.56 1.87
CA PHE A 315 1.05 -16.95 0.51
C PHE A 315 -0.37 -16.49 0.18
N GLN A 316 -1.27 -16.44 1.16
CA GLN A 316 -2.58 -15.81 0.99
C GLN A 316 -2.44 -14.31 0.72
N GLN A 317 -1.50 -13.64 1.38
CA GLN A 317 -1.13 -12.23 1.17
C GLN A 317 -0.77 -11.93 -0.30
N VAL A 318 -0.09 -12.84 -0.99
CA VAL A 318 0.19 -12.69 -2.44
C VAL A 318 -1.11 -12.62 -3.26
N LYS A 319 -2.07 -13.50 -2.96
CA LYS A 319 -3.37 -13.53 -3.63
C LYS A 319 -4.19 -12.28 -3.34
N LEU A 320 -4.25 -11.85 -2.09
CA LEU A 320 -4.98 -10.65 -1.66
C LEU A 320 -4.33 -9.38 -2.22
N GLY A 321 -2.99 -9.32 -2.25
CA GLY A 321 -2.27 -8.22 -2.89
C GLY A 321 -2.58 -8.08 -4.38
N MET A 322 -2.75 -9.18 -5.10
CA MET A 322 -3.18 -9.14 -6.50
C MET A 322 -4.61 -8.58 -6.61
N ARG A 323 -5.53 -8.93 -5.70
CA ARG A 323 -6.90 -8.40 -5.67
C ARG A 323 -6.93 -6.90 -5.35
N MET A 324 -6.08 -6.45 -4.42
CA MET A 324 -5.92 -5.00 -4.15
C MET A 324 -5.42 -4.24 -5.37
N ARG A 325 -4.53 -4.84 -6.18
CA ARG A 325 -4.10 -4.25 -7.45
C ARG A 325 -5.23 -4.20 -8.47
N MET A 326 -6.11 -5.21 -8.54
CA MET A 326 -7.32 -5.14 -9.37
C MET A 326 -8.20 -3.96 -8.96
N ALA A 327 -8.48 -3.81 -7.66
CA ALA A 327 -9.25 -2.68 -7.15
C ALA A 327 -8.59 -1.34 -7.47
N LEU A 328 -7.29 -1.22 -7.28
CA LEU A 328 -6.53 0.00 -7.52
C LEU A 328 -6.50 0.36 -9.01
N GLU A 329 -6.11 -0.58 -9.88
CA GLU A 329 -6.01 -0.38 -11.33
C GLU A 329 -7.35 0.06 -11.93
N SER A 330 -8.44 -0.65 -11.62
CA SER A 330 -9.77 -0.27 -12.10
C SER A 330 -10.25 1.08 -11.54
N SER A 331 -9.81 1.46 -10.33
CA SER A 331 -10.21 2.74 -9.71
C SER A 331 -9.47 3.92 -10.31
N VAL A 332 -8.15 3.82 -10.53
CA VAL A 332 -7.39 4.90 -11.17
C VAL A 332 -7.75 5.07 -12.65
N LEU A 333 -8.22 4.02 -13.31
CA LEU A 333 -8.77 4.09 -14.67
C LEU A 333 -10.19 4.68 -14.71
N GLY A 334 -10.89 4.72 -13.59
CA GLY A 334 -12.29 5.13 -13.54
C GLY A 334 -13.23 4.05 -14.08
N ASP A 335 -12.78 2.79 -14.11
CA ASP A 335 -13.57 1.69 -14.67
C ASP A 335 -14.38 0.99 -13.57
N ALA A 336 -15.71 0.96 -13.76
CA ALA A 336 -16.62 0.30 -12.85
C ALA A 336 -16.55 -1.23 -13.01
N ILE A 337 -16.68 -1.95 -11.88
CA ILE A 337 -16.90 -3.40 -11.92
C ILE A 337 -18.41 -3.62 -11.94
N PRO A 338 -18.97 -4.34 -12.94
CA PRO A 338 -20.41 -4.59 -12.98
C PRO A 338 -20.95 -5.19 -11.68
N GLY A 339 -22.00 -4.60 -11.15
CA GLY A 339 -22.65 -5.04 -9.90
C GLY A 339 -21.96 -4.60 -8.61
N PHE A 340 -20.78 -3.99 -8.67
CA PHE A 340 -20.18 -3.34 -7.51
C PHE A 340 -20.83 -1.97 -7.30
N ILE A 341 -21.62 -1.85 -6.23
CA ILE A 341 -22.31 -0.63 -5.88
C ILE A 341 -21.47 0.14 -4.85
N ASP A 342 -21.22 1.40 -5.12
CA ASP A 342 -20.39 2.30 -4.32
C ASP A 342 -21.21 3.03 -3.23
N ASP A 343 -22.33 2.46 -2.79
CA ASP A 343 -23.38 3.17 -2.05
C ASP A 343 -23.16 3.26 -0.52
N GLU A 344 -22.03 2.83 0.03
CA GLU A 344 -21.81 2.90 1.49
C GLU A 344 -20.87 4.03 1.94
N VAL A 345 -21.10 5.25 1.50
CA VAL A 345 -20.65 6.46 2.22
C VAL A 345 -21.83 7.06 3.04
N SER A 346 -22.82 6.27 3.38
CA SER A 346 -23.91 6.65 4.29
C SER A 346 -23.76 5.95 5.64
N GLY A 347 -22.73 6.33 6.39
CA GLY A 347 -22.50 5.85 7.73
C GLY A 347 -21.39 6.63 8.42
N GLU A 348 -21.53 7.96 8.50
CA GLU A 348 -20.95 8.69 9.60
C GLU A 348 -21.57 8.11 10.88
N GLN A 349 -20.96 7.07 11.47
CA GLN A 349 -21.15 6.86 12.89
C GLN A 349 -20.53 8.07 13.57
N GLU A 350 -21.39 9.01 13.95
CA GLU A 350 -21.12 9.98 14.99
C GLU A 350 -20.48 9.23 16.15
N VAL A 351 -19.19 9.42 16.34
CA VAL A 351 -18.55 9.16 17.63
C VAL A 351 -19.09 10.26 18.53
N GLN A 352 -20.18 9.98 19.23
CA GLN A 352 -20.61 10.77 20.37
C GLN A 352 -19.54 10.64 21.44
N ALA A 353 -19.12 11.81 21.93
CA ALA A 353 -18.13 12.12 22.94
C ALA A 353 -18.16 11.26 24.20
#